data_680cd605d40b386a8b554140a201f269
#
_entry.id   680cd605d40b386a8b554140a201f269
#
_cell.length_a   1.000
_cell.length_b   1.000
_cell.length_c   1.000
_cell.angle_alpha   90.00
_cell.angle_beta   90.00
_cell.angle_gamma   90.00
#
_symmetry.space_group_name_H-M   'P 1'
#
loop_
_entity.id
_entity.type
_entity.pdbx_description
1 polymer ?
#
loop_
_entity_poly.entity_id
_entity_poly.type
_entity_poly.pdbx_seq_one_letter_code
_entity_poly.pdbx_strand_id
1 'polypeptide(L)'
;MDKHKEAVLKQIAAKLNDRHVLWGVGASLLLYHHRLVDDFHDIDLMVAPKDALLADELMASLGRRVAHPPSPIFQTEVFSSFEIDGVDVDMMSGFCILNEMGLYHYHFDDASVPDGFFVKGVYVPLTSLEDWYILYLVMPGRQEKARLIREYLFIKGLSHPDLLARMLHPQLPHDIEEQGKLLLHGIKK
;
A
#
# COMPACT_ATOMS: atom_id res chain seq x y z
N MET A 1 11.08 -13.98 -4.46
CA MET A 1 10.70 -13.80 -3.04
C MET A 1 11.36 -14.90 -2.22
N ASP A 2 11.92 -14.55 -1.08
CA ASP A 2 12.46 -15.52 -0.13
C ASP A 2 11.34 -16.48 0.35
N LYS A 3 11.68 -17.79 0.49
CA LYS A 3 10.71 -18.84 0.87
C LYS A 3 10.06 -18.59 2.22
N HIS A 4 10.77 -17.92 3.11
CA HIS A 4 10.27 -17.61 4.45
C HIS A 4 9.23 -16.50 4.40
N LYS A 5 9.53 -15.36 3.77
CA LYS A 5 8.57 -14.27 3.52
C LYS A 5 7.34 -14.77 2.74
N GLU A 6 7.55 -15.69 1.78
CA GLU A 6 6.46 -16.32 1.02
C GLU A 6 5.53 -17.15 1.91
N ALA A 7 6.07 -17.88 2.88
CA ALA A 7 5.26 -18.68 3.81
C ALA A 7 4.42 -17.77 4.74
N VAL A 8 5.01 -16.70 5.27
CA VAL A 8 4.32 -15.72 6.12
C VAL A 8 3.21 -15.02 5.34
N LEU A 9 3.51 -14.53 4.12
CA LEU A 9 2.50 -13.88 3.28
C LEU A 9 1.32 -14.82 2.96
N LYS A 10 1.60 -16.10 2.71
CA LYS A 10 0.55 -17.11 2.53
C LYS A 10 -0.34 -17.28 3.77
N GLN A 11 0.24 -17.32 4.97
CA GLN A 11 -0.51 -17.44 6.22
C GLN A 11 -1.42 -16.23 6.43
N ILE A 12 -0.89 -15.02 6.24
CA ILE A 12 -1.64 -13.76 6.33
C ILE A 12 -2.81 -13.78 5.34
N ALA A 13 -2.53 -14.03 4.07
CA ALA A 13 -3.53 -14.02 3.01
C ALA A 13 -4.64 -15.06 3.25
N ALA A 14 -4.28 -16.28 3.62
CA ALA A 14 -5.26 -17.31 3.93
C ALA A 14 -6.21 -16.87 5.07
N LYS A 15 -5.65 -16.27 6.12
CA LYS A 15 -6.42 -15.86 7.30
C LYS A 15 -7.34 -14.68 7.04
N LEU A 16 -6.86 -13.66 6.32
CA LEU A 16 -7.67 -12.49 5.98
C LEU A 16 -8.77 -12.83 4.97
N ASN A 17 -8.45 -13.64 3.95
CA ASN A 17 -9.40 -14.06 2.94
C ASN A 17 -10.52 -14.95 3.52
N ASP A 18 -10.20 -15.88 4.42
CA ASP A 18 -11.17 -16.76 5.09
C ASP A 18 -12.24 -15.96 5.86
N ARG A 19 -11.87 -14.78 6.35
CA ARG A 19 -12.74 -13.88 7.10
C ARG A 19 -13.31 -12.74 6.25
N HIS A 20 -13.13 -12.79 4.93
CA HIS A 20 -13.61 -11.79 3.98
C HIS A 20 -13.21 -10.35 4.31
N VAL A 21 -12.03 -10.17 4.92
CA VAL A 21 -11.45 -8.86 5.16
C VAL A 21 -11.12 -8.21 3.81
N LEU A 22 -11.45 -6.95 3.63
CA LEU A 22 -11.01 -6.16 2.49
C LEU A 22 -9.61 -5.61 2.79
N TRP A 23 -8.61 -6.14 2.10
CA TRP A 23 -7.21 -5.80 2.30
C TRP A 23 -6.41 -5.89 1.00
N GLY A 24 -5.21 -5.35 0.98
CA GLY A 24 -4.29 -5.52 -0.13
C GLY A 24 -2.85 -5.25 0.30
N VAL A 25 -1.91 -5.86 -0.40
CA VAL A 25 -0.49 -5.59 -0.23
C VAL A 25 -0.11 -4.31 -0.97
N GLY A 26 0.72 -3.50 -0.32
CA GLY A 26 1.26 -2.25 -0.88
C GLY A 26 2.76 -2.14 -0.79
N ALA A 27 3.22 -0.91 -0.84
CA ALA A 27 4.59 -0.47 -0.60
C ALA A 27 5.68 -1.29 -1.31
N SER A 28 6.69 -1.74 -0.57
CA SER A 28 7.89 -2.38 -1.16
C SER A 28 7.59 -3.73 -1.80
N LEU A 29 6.65 -4.50 -1.25
CA LEU A 29 6.25 -5.79 -1.84
C LEU A 29 5.49 -5.60 -3.15
N LEU A 30 4.64 -4.56 -3.27
CA LEU A 30 4.00 -4.18 -4.55
C LEU A 30 5.06 -3.83 -5.61
N LEU A 31 6.07 -3.01 -5.25
CA LEU A 31 7.16 -2.68 -6.16
C LEU A 31 7.95 -3.93 -6.60
N TYR A 32 8.24 -4.83 -5.66
CA TYR A 32 8.90 -6.10 -5.93
C TYR A 32 8.09 -6.97 -6.91
N HIS A 33 6.77 -7.05 -6.73
CA HIS A 33 5.89 -7.78 -7.64
C HIS A 33 6.00 -7.26 -9.08
N HIS A 34 6.06 -5.94 -9.25
CA HIS A 34 6.24 -5.28 -10.55
C HIS A 34 7.69 -5.21 -11.03
N ARG A 35 8.66 -5.83 -10.30
CA ARG A 35 10.10 -5.84 -10.60
C ARG A 35 10.72 -4.44 -10.66
N LEU A 36 10.24 -3.53 -9.85
CA LEU A 36 10.77 -2.17 -9.68
C LEU A 36 11.87 -2.11 -8.63
N VAL A 37 11.92 -3.09 -7.75
CA VAL A 37 12.96 -3.32 -6.75
C VAL A 37 13.32 -4.81 -6.71
N ASP A 38 14.55 -5.12 -6.26
CA ASP A 38 15.05 -6.51 -6.24
C ASP A 38 14.65 -7.27 -4.97
N ASP A 39 14.28 -6.56 -3.89
CA ASP A 39 13.83 -7.15 -2.61
C ASP A 39 12.92 -6.17 -1.84
N PHE A 40 12.30 -6.70 -0.79
CA PHE A 40 11.51 -5.95 0.20
C PHE A 40 11.84 -6.46 1.60
N HIS A 41 11.76 -5.60 2.61
CA HIS A 41 12.15 -5.96 3.99
C HIS A 41 10.94 -6.41 4.82
N ASP A 42 9.85 -5.72 4.71
CA ASP A 42 8.60 -5.84 5.45
C ASP A 42 7.40 -6.13 4.53
N ILE A 43 6.30 -6.55 5.11
CA ILE A 43 5.02 -6.73 4.42
C ILE A 43 4.07 -5.63 4.88
N ASP A 44 3.75 -4.71 3.97
CA ASP A 44 2.82 -3.62 4.22
C ASP A 44 1.40 -4.01 3.76
N LEU A 45 0.45 -3.98 4.69
CA LEU A 45 -0.96 -4.30 4.45
C LEU A 45 -1.81 -3.03 4.57
N MET A 46 -2.60 -2.75 3.54
CA MET A 46 -3.69 -1.79 3.59
C MET A 46 -4.99 -2.54 3.88
N VAL A 47 -5.77 -2.05 4.84
CA VAL A 47 -7.04 -2.67 5.26
C VAL A 47 -8.16 -1.63 5.26
N ALA A 48 -9.34 -2.04 4.82
CA ALA A 48 -10.51 -1.17 4.85
C ALA A 48 -10.90 -0.78 6.30
N PRO A 49 -11.30 0.47 6.57
CA PRO A 49 -11.65 0.91 7.92
C PRO A 49 -12.69 0.04 8.62
N LYS A 50 -13.69 -0.46 7.89
CA LYS A 50 -14.73 -1.36 8.41
C LYS A 50 -14.18 -2.68 8.95
N ASP A 51 -13.03 -3.13 8.45
CA ASP A 51 -12.43 -4.42 8.76
C ASP A 51 -11.19 -4.29 9.68
N ALA A 52 -10.79 -3.07 10.05
CA ALA A 52 -9.55 -2.77 10.75
C ALA A 52 -9.38 -3.56 12.06
N LEU A 53 -10.40 -3.57 12.91
CA LEU A 53 -10.34 -4.26 14.21
C LEU A 53 -10.23 -5.78 14.03
N LEU A 54 -11.03 -6.35 13.12
CA LEU A 54 -10.98 -7.77 12.81
C LEU A 54 -9.60 -8.17 12.26
N ALA A 55 -9.09 -7.41 11.31
CA ALA A 55 -7.77 -7.67 10.73
C ALA A 55 -6.67 -7.61 11.79
N ASP A 56 -6.71 -6.62 12.67
CA ASP A 56 -5.76 -6.44 13.75
C ASP A 56 -5.76 -7.64 14.75
N GLU A 57 -6.94 -8.15 15.12
CA GLU A 57 -7.07 -9.37 15.94
C GLU A 57 -6.52 -10.61 15.21
N LEU A 58 -6.80 -10.73 13.91
CA LEU A 58 -6.31 -11.84 13.10
C LEU A 58 -4.78 -11.81 12.99
N MET A 59 -4.17 -10.65 12.77
CA MET A 59 -2.72 -10.49 12.75
C MET A 59 -2.09 -10.81 14.09
N ALA A 60 -2.67 -10.33 15.18
CA ALA A 60 -2.21 -10.64 16.55
C ALA A 60 -2.26 -12.15 16.88
N SER A 61 -3.12 -12.91 16.22
CA SER A 61 -3.17 -14.37 16.37
C SER A 61 -2.11 -15.13 15.56
N LEU A 62 -1.43 -14.47 14.62
CA LEU A 62 -0.36 -15.04 13.81
C LEU A 62 1.03 -14.74 14.39
N GLY A 63 1.19 -13.62 15.07
CA GLY A 63 2.49 -13.21 15.58
C GLY A 63 2.42 -12.23 16.75
N ARG A 64 3.57 -11.71 17.12
CA ARG A 64 3.74 -10.79 18.23
C ARG A 64 3.57 -9.34 17.79
N ARG A 65 2.78 -8.55 18.52
CA ARG A 65 2.74 -7.09 18.31
C ARG A 65 4.08 -6.46 18.66
N VAL A 66 4.48 -5.51 17.80
CA VAL A 66 5.68 -4.70 18.01
C VAL A 66 5.24 -3.27 18.28
N ALA A 67 5.85 -2.63 19.27
CA ALA A 67 5.56 -1.23 19.58
C ALA A 67 6.09 -0.34 18.45
N HIS A 68 5.23 0.55 17.96
CA HIS A 68 5.60 1.56 16.98
C HIS A 68 5.51 2.94 17.63
N PRO A 69 6.58 3.77 17.55
CA PRO A 69 6.52 5.12 18.08
C PRO A 69 5.54 5.98 17.28
N PRO A 70 4.77 6.85 17.93
CA PRO A 70 3.87 7.75 17.21
C PRO A 70 4.65 8.66 16.26
N SER A 71 4.08 8.91 15.09
CA SER A 71 4.66 9.80 14.08
C SER A 71 3.90 11.13 14.07
N PRO A 72 4.59 12.29 14.02
CA PRO A 72 3.90 13.56 13.84
C PRO A 72 3.34 13.75 12.43
N ILE A 73 3.79 12.97 11.46
CA ILE A 73 3.43 13.09 10.04
C ILE A 73 2.37 12.06 9.67
N PHE A 74 2.58 10.79 10.07
CA PHE A 74 1.61 9.73 9.80
C PHE A 74 0.52 9.74 10.85
N GLN A 75 -0.68 10.18 10.45
CA GLN A 75 -1.86 10.31 11.31
C GLN A 75 -2.88 9.19 10.99
N THR A 76 -2.37 8.04 10.56
CA THR A 76 -3.14 6.84 10.22
C THR A 76 -4.01 6.40 11.40
N GLU A 77 -5.30 6.15 11.17
CA GLU A 77 -6.27 5.86 12.22
C GLU A 77 -5.93 4.58 13.00
N VAL A 78 -5.56 3.52 12.27
CA VAL A 78 -5.08 2.27 12.85
C VAL A 78 -3.75 1.90 12.18
N PHE A 79 -2.69 1.92 12.96
CA PHE A 79 -1.38 1.43 12.55
C PHE A 79 -0.91 0.40 13.57
N SER A 80 -0.66 -0.82 13.12
CA SER A 80 -0.19 -1.92 13.95
C SER A 80 0.97 -2.63 13.30
N SER A 81 2.05 -2.83 14.06
CA SER A 81 3.21 -3.60 13.62
C SER A 81 3.24 -4.96 14.31
N PHE A 82 3.63 -5.97 13.56
CA PHE A 82 3.72 -7.35 14.03
C PHE A 82 5.04 -7.97 13.57
N GLU A 83 5.52 -8.92 14.35
CA GLU A 83 6.55 -9.87 13.93
C GLU A 83 5.89 -11.25 13.81
N ILE A 84 5.84 -11.77 12.59
CA ILE A 84 5.23 -13.07 12.29
C ILE A 84 6.33 -13.98 11.75
N ASP A 85 6.68 -15.02 12.50
CA ASP A 85 7.78 -15.94 12.15
C ASP A 85 9.08 -15.22 11.74
N GLY A 86 9.42 -14.11 12.43
CA GLY A 86 10.63 -13.31 12.15
C GLY A 86 10.53 -12.40 10.91
N VAL A 87 9.35 -12.20 10.35
CA VAL A 87 9.07 -11.21 9.30
C VAL A 87 8.30 -10.05 9.90
N ASP A 88 8.76 -8.82 9.61
CA ASP A 88 8.06 -7.61 10.01
C ASP A 88 6.85 -7.39 9.09
N VAL A 89 5.70 -7.09 9.72
CA VAL A 89 4.43 -6.85 9.03
C VAL A 89 3.80 -5.59 9.59
N ASP A 90 3.55 -4.61 8.73
CA ASP A 90 2.84 -3.39 9.08
C ASP A 90 1.43 -3.41 8.50
N MET A 91 0.44 -3.14 9.34
CA MET A 91 -0.97 -3.06 8.96
C MET A 91 -1.45 -1.63 9.14
N MET A 92 -2.04 -1.07 8.10
CA MET A 92 -2.54 0.30 8.04
C MET A 92 -4.00 0.33 7.63
N SER A 93 -4.82 1.09 8.37
CA SER A 93 -6.20 1.39 8.00
C SER A 93 -6.52 2.85 8.29
N GLY A 94 -7.32 3.49 7.42
CA GLY A 94 -7.53 4.93 7.49
C GLY A 94 -6.21 5.70 7.31
N PHE A 95 -5.40 5.29 6.32
CA PHE A 95 -4.09 5.89 6.07
C PHE A 95 -4.20 7.39 5.83
N CYS A 96 -3.47 8.15 6.62
CA CYS A 96 -3.52 9.60 6.61
C CYS A 96 -2.13 10.20 6.83
N ILE A 97 -1.82 11.25 6.09
CA ILE A 97 -0.55 11.98 6.17
C ILE A 97 -0.81 13.47 6.37
N LEU A 98 -0.11 14.07 7.33
CA LEU A 98 -0.09 15.52 7.52
C LEU A 98 0.95 16.13 6.57
N ASN A 99 0.52 17.06 5.72
CA ASN A 99 1.35 17.85 4.85
C ASN A 99 1.03 19.37 5.01
N GLU A 100 1.62 20.23 4.22
CA GLU A 100 1.42 21.68 4.27
C GLU A 100 0.00 22.14 3.91
N MET A 101 -0.77 21.32 3.17
CA MET A 101 -2.17 21.57 2.81
C MET A 101 -3.16 20.99 3.82
N GLY A 102 -2.68 20.32 4.87
CA GLY A 102 -3.48 19.66 5.89
C GLY A 102 -3.38 18.14 5.87
N LEU A 103 -4.44 17.47 6.27
CA LEU A 103 -4.48 16.00 6.32
C LEU A 103 -4.87 15.43 4.97
N TYR A 104 -3.97 14.69 4.36
CA TYR A 104 -4.24 13.90 3.16
C TYR A 104 -4.69 12.50 3.56
N HIS A 105 -5.94 12.15 3.25
CA HIS A 105 -6.53 10.84 3.54
C HIS A 105 -6.52 9.96 2.30
N TYR A 106 -5.99 8.76 2.43
CA TYR A 106 -6.11 7.72 1.42
C TYR A 106 -7.44 6.98 1.57
N HIS A 107 -8.30 7.08 0.57
CA HIS A 107 -9.56 6.35 0.53
C HIS A 107 -9.31 4.91 0.03
N PHE A 108 -9.43 3.93 0.93
CA PHE A 108 -9.24 2.51 0.62
C PHE A 108 -10.59 1.79 0.62
N ASP A 109 -10.94 1.23 -0.53
CA ASP A 109 -12.18 0.50 -0.81
C ASP A 109 -11.94 -0.69 -1.76
N ASP A 110 -13.01 -1.35 -2.22
CA ASP A 110 -12.92 -2.50 -3.14
C ASP A 110 -12.18 -2.15 -4.46
N ALA A 111 -12.28 -0.91 -4.94
CA ALA A 111 -11.56 -0.48 -6.13
C ALA A 111 -10.05 -0.33 -5.91
N SER A 112 -9.60 -0.19 -4.65
CA SER A 112 -8.18 -0.02 -4.30
C SER A 112 -7.35 -1.29 -4.46
N VAL A 113 -7.98 -2.44 -4.69
CA VAL A 113 -7.33 -3.76 -4.86
C VAL A 113 -7.69 -4.37 -6.22
N PRO A 114 -7.35 -3.69 -7.32
CA PRO A 114 -7.79 -4.09 -8.66
C PRO A 114 -7.08 -5.36 -9.17
N ASP A 115 -5.94 -5.70 -8.59
CA ASP A 115 -5.06 -6.78 -9.03
C ASP A 115 -4.73 -7.74 -7.89
N GLY A 116 -3.99 -8.79 -8.22
CA GLY A 116 -3.47 -9.73 -7.24
C GLY A 116 -2.68 -10.86 -7.87
N PHE A 117 -2.10 -11.70 -7.03
CA PHE A 117 -1.32 -12.85 -7.46
C PHE A 117 -1.52 -14.04 -6.52
N PHE A 118 -1.04 -15.21 -6.91
CA PHE A 118 -1.15 -16.42 -6.09
C PHE A 118 0.18 -16.78 -5.46
N VAL A 119 0.15 -17.04 -4.15
CA VAL A 119 1.27 -17.60 -3.38
C VAL A 119 0.89 -18.97 -2.90
N LYS A 120 1.49 -20.01 -3.49
CA LYS A 120 1.19 -21.42 -3.16
C LYS A 120 -0.31 -21.72 -3.13
N GLY A 121 -1.05 -21.20 -4.12
CA GLY A 121 -2.49 -21.44 -4.28
C GLY A 121 -3.40 -20.52 -3.45
N VAL A 122 -2.85 -19.60 -2.67
CA VAL A 122 -3.62 -18.59 -1.92
C VAL A 122 -3.55 -17.25 -2.65
N TYR A 123 -4.69 -16.61 -2.89
CA TYR A 123 -4.76 -15.31 -3.54
C TYR A 123 -4.30 -14.21 -2.59
N VAL A 124 -3.45 -13.32 -3.09
CA VAL A 124 -2.94 -12.13 -2.42
C VAL A 124 -3.38 -10.91 -3.22
N PRO A 125 -4.31 -10.09 -2.71
CA PRO A 125 -4.73 -8.87 -3.40
C PRO A 125 -3.62 -7.82 -3.37
N LEU A 126 -3.50 -7.06 -4.46
CA LEU A 126 -2.54 -5.96 -4.62
C LEU A 126 -3.28 -4.64 -4.74
N THR A 127 -2.76 -3.63 -4.08
CA THR A 127 -3.10 -2.25 -4.34
C THR A 127 -2.51 -1.79 -5.69
N SER A 128 -2.93 -0.63 -6.20
CA SER A 128 -2.44 -0.14 -7.49
C SER A 128 -1.11 0.62 -7.39
N LEU A 129 -0.30 0.57 -8.45
CA LEU A 129 0.88 1.43 -8.57
C LEU A 129 0.50 2.91 -8.68
N GLU A 130 -0.66 3.20 -9.27
CA GLU A 130 -1.21 4.54 -9.40
C GLU A 130 -1.47 5.19 -8.04
N ASP A 131 -2.08 4.45 -7.09
CA ASP A 131 -2.27 4.92 -5.73
C ASP A 131 -0.91 5.13 -5.03
N TRP A 132 -0.01 4.15 -5.13
CA TRP A 132 1.31 4.22 -4.48
C TRP A 132 2.23 5.27 -5.08
N TYR A 133 2.03 5.68 -6.32
CA TYR A 133 2.75 6.83 -6.89
C TYR A 133 2.47 8.09 -6.07
N ILE A 134 1.20 8.41 -5.84
CA ILE A 134 0.81 9.59 -5.06
C ILE A 134 1.19 9.42 -3.58
N LEU A 135 0.95 8.26 -2.99
CA LEU A 135 1.31 7.99 -1.59
C LEU A 135 2.81 8.21 -1.35
N TYR A 136 3.68 7.73 -2.25
CA TYR A 136 5.12 7.98 -2.11
C TYR A 136 5.53 9.43 -2.37
N LEU A 137 4.82 10.19 -3.19
CA LEU A 137 5.09 11.62 -3.36
C LEU A 137 4.76 12.41 -2.09
N VAL A 138 3.68 12.06 -1.38
CA VAL A 138 3.32 12.73 -0.11
C VAL A 138 4.17 12.27 1.08
N MET A 139 4.80 11.11 1.00
CA MET A 139 5.65 10.57 2.07
C MET A 139 7.06 11.20 2.03
N PRO A 140 7.54 11.81 3.12
CA PRO A 140 8.92 12.32 3.18
C PRO A 140 9.95 11.23 2.94
N GLY A 141 10.94 11.51 2.08
CA GLY A 141 12.05 10.60 1.80
C GLY A 141 11.71 9.40 0.91
N ARG A 142 10.53 9.39 0.26
CA ARG A 142 10.08 8.30 -0.63
C ARG A 142 10.05 8.67 -2.11
N GLN A 143 10.56 9.83 -2.49
CA GLN A 143 10.53 10.37 -3.86
C GLN A 143 11.20 9.45 -4.89
N GLU A 144 12.24 8.70 -4.47
CA GLU A 144 12.90 7.72 -5.36
C GLU A 144 11.96 6.57 -5.73
N LYS A 145 11.16 6.07 -4.78
CA LYS A 145 10.15 5.04 -5.06
C LYS A 145 9.05 5.57 -5.99
N ALA A 146 8.60 6.82 -5.78
CA ALA A 146 7.67 7.49 -6.69
C ALA A 146 8.25 7.62 -8.11
N ARG A 147 9.55 7.97 -8.24
CA ARG A 147 10.24 8.05 -9.52
C ARG A 147 10.21 6.70 -10.27
N LEU A 148 10.55 5.60 -9.57
CA LEU A 148 10.52 4.26 -10.17
C LEU A 148 9.13 3.90 -10.70
N ILE A 149 8.07 4.17 -9.92
CA ILE A 149 6.70 3.94 -10.36
C ILE A 149 6.37 4.79 -11.60
N ARG A 150 6.68 6.09 -11.56
CA ARG A 150 6.42 7.00 -12.67
C ARG A 150 7.08 6.52 -13.96
N GLU A 151 8.35 6.14 -13.92
CA GLU A 151 9.08 5.63 -15.09
C GLU A 151 8.45 4.36 -15.63
N TYR A 152 8.04 3.45 -14.76
CA TYR A 152 7.35 2.23 -15.16
C TYR A 152 6.01 2.53 -15.83
N LEU A 153 5.16 3.35 -15.19
CA LEU A 153 3.85 3.72 -15.73
C LEU A 153 3.97 4.52 -17.03
N PHE A 154 5.02 5.35 -17.17
CA PHE A 154 5.29 6.06 -18.42
C PHE A 154 5.58 5.11 -19.59
N ILE A 155 6.32 4.03 -19.34
CA ILE A 155 6.68 3.02 -20.36
C ILE A 155 5.52 2.06 -20.65
N LYS A 156 4.83 1.59 -19.59
CA LYS A 156 3.79 0.54 -19.69
C LYS A 156 2.40 1.08 -19.93
N GLY A 157 2.15 2.34 -19.62
CA GLY A 157 0.82 2.95 -19.54
C GLY A 157 0.21 2.77 -18.16
N LEU A 158 -0.83 3.55 -17.87
CA LEU A 158 -1.65 3.40 -16.67
C LEU A 158 -2.57 2.19 -16.84
N SER A 159 -2.56 1.30 -15.86
CA SER A 159 -3.52 0.19 -15.77
C SER A 159 -4.85 0.66 -15.18
N HIS A 160 -4.77 1.57 -14.20
CA HIS A 160 -5.91 2.04 -13.42
C HIS A 160 -5.94 3.59 -13.35
N PRO A 161 -6.16 4.29 -14.50
CA PRO A 161 -6.14 5.76 -14.55
C PRO A 161 -7.18 6.40 -13.62
N ASP A 162 -8.32 5.74 -13.41
CA ASP A 162 -9.36 6.23 -12.49
C ASP A 162 -8.91 6.24 -11.04
N LEU A 163 -8.04 5.29 -10.64
CA LEU A 163 -7.45 5.28 -9.30
C LEU A 163 -6.48 6.46 -9.14
N LEU A 164 -5.63 6.72 -10.14
CA LEU A 164 -4.77 7.90 -10.11
C LEU A 164 -5.61 9.20 -10.03
N ALA A 165 -6.66 9.31 -10.84
CA ALA A 165 -7.53 10.49 -10.83
C ALA A 165 -8.19 10.71 -9.46
N ARG A 166 -8.62 9.64 -8.80
CA ARG A 166 -9.21 9.67 -7.46
C ARG A 166 -8.25 10.19 -6.40
N MET A 167 -6.94 9.95 -6.56
CA MET A 167 -5.91 10.43 -5.63
C MET A 167 -5.66 11.93 -5.73
N LEU A 168 -6.07 12.59 -6.82
CA LEU A 168 -5.87 14.02 -7.06
C LEU A 168 -6.99 14.84 -6.42
N HIS A 169 -6.87 15.14 -5.13
CA HIS A 169 -7.85 15.92 -4.38
C HIS A 169 -7.22 17.12 -3.65
N PRO A 170 -8.03 18.09 -3.16
CA PRO A 170 -7.54 19.40 -2.71
C PRO A 170 -6.52 19.42 -1.58
N GLN A 171 -6.35 18.33 -0.83
CA GLN A 171 -5.35 18.25 0.24
C GLN A 171 -3.96 17.80 -0.25
N LEU A 172 -3.77 17.62 -1.56
CA LEU A 172 -2.43 17.43 -2.12
C LEU A 172 -1.69 18.76 -2.23
N PRO A 173 -0.39 18.80 -1.91
CA PRO A 173 0.47 19.90 -2.32
C PRO A 173 0.41 20.13 -3.83
N HIS A 174 0.44 21.38 -4.25
CA HIS A 174 0.22 21.75 -5.66
C HIS A 174 1.21 21.08 -6.63
N ASP A 175 2.46 20.98 -6.24
CA ASP A 175 3.51 20.31 -7.04
C ASP A 175 3.26 18.81 -7.21
N ILE A 176 2.69 18.14 -6.21
CA ILE A 176 2.32 16.71 -6.27
C ILE A 176 1.07 16.55 -7.15
N GLU A 177 0.08 17.41 -6.99
CA GLU A 177 -1.12 17.40 -7.84
C GLU A 177 -0.75 17.56 -9.31
N GLU A 178 0.14 18.52 -9.65
CA GLU A 178 0.63 18.73 -11.01
C GLU A 178 1.39 17.50 -11.55
N GLN A 179 2.24 16.87 -10.75
CA GLN A 179 2.93 15.65 -11.15
C GLN A 179 1.92 14.52 -11.46
N GLY A 180 0.89 14.34 -10.65
CA GLY A 180 -0.17 13.36 -10.88
C GLY A 180 -0.98 13.67 -12.14
N LYS A 181 -1.36 14.93 -12.39
CA LYS A 181 -2.03 15.37 -13.62
C LYS A 181 -1.17 15.14 -14.87
N LEU A 182 0.12 15.45 -14.78
CA LEU A 182 1.05 15.19 -15.90
C LEU A 182 1.14 13.70 -16.22
N LEU A 183 1.18 12.83 -15.22
CA LEU A 183 1.17 11.39 -15.44
C LEU A 183 -0.16 10.94 -16.05
N LEU A 184 -1.30 11.42 -15.52
CA LEU A 184 -2.63 11.06 -15.99
C LEU A 184 -2.90 11.47 -17.44
N HIS A 185 -2.46 12.67 -17.84
CA HIS A 185 -2.73 13.23 -19.17
C HIS A 185 -1.55 13.07 -20.15
N GLY A 186 -0.35 12.88 -19.66
CA GLY A 186 0.87 12.76 -20.48
C GLY A 186 1.05 11.41 -21.15
N ILE A 187 0.44 10.35 -20.60
CA ILE A 187 0.43 9.01 -21.20
C ILE A 187 -0.77 8.91 -22.15
N LYS A 188 -0.76 9.72 -23.20
CA LYS A 188 -1.65 9.48 -24.35
C LYS A 188 -1.05 8.35 -25.19
N LYS A 189 -1.79 7.26 -25.35
CA LYS A 189 -1.50 6.19 -26.30
C LYS A 189 -1.42 6.71 -27.72
#